data_1ceaa4e3cff55ac5911da27ecd7ac876
#
_entry.id   1ceaa4e3cff55ac5911da27ecd7ac876
#
_cell.length_a   1.000
_cell.length_b   1.000
_cell.length_c   1.000
_cell.angle_alpha   90.00
_cell.angle_beta   90.00
_cell.angle_gamma   90.00
#
_symmetry.space_group_name_H-M   'P 1'
#
loop_
_entity.id
_entity.type
_entity.pdbx_description
1 polymer ?
#
loop_
_entity_poly.entity_id
_entity_poly.type
_entity_poly.pdbx_seq_one_letter_code
_entity_poly.pdbx_strand_id
1 'polypeptide(L)'
;MDFLLLIGSTRDGRKTIHAGEFLESKLEEAGHNPEIFDLKEKEIPFLNNRTYADEGEAPENAQLLSEKVLETDCMIIITPEYNHSIPGVLKNAIDHLYPEYDDKPFAFVTTSGGGFGGVRGLQHLHDIVLEIGGYPGPNLPVSNISDVFSENGELKDEDHHERVERYIEKVEKHVEKLS
;
A
#
# COMPACT_ATOMS: atom_id res chain seq x y z
N MET A 1 -2.32 14.35 -8.95
CA MET A 1 -1.26 13.71 -8.14
C MET A 1 -1.04 12.30 -8.63
N ASP A 2 0.19 11.82 -8.55
CA ASP A 2 0.58 10.47 -8.91
C ASP A 2 0.64 9.60 -7.66
N PHE A 3 -0.10 8.50 -7.62
CA PHE A 3 -0.19 7.59 -6.48
C PHE A 3 0.32 6.21 -6.82
N LEU A 4 1.22 5.66 -6.00
CA LEU A 4 1.64 4.27 -6.08
C LEU A 4 0.87 3.42 -5.06
N LEU A 5 0.06 2.48 -5.55
CA LEU A 5 -0.74 1.56 -4.73
C LEU A 5 0.00 0.23 -4.59
N LEU A 6 0.75 0.04 -3.49
CA LEU A 6 1.50 -1.21 -3.25
C LEU A 6 0.60 -2.26 -2.60
N ILE A 7 0.29 -3.35 -3.33
CA ILE A 7 -0.51 -4.47 -2.81
C ILE A 7 0.39 -5.47 -2.09
N GLY A 8 0.35 -5.46 -0.75
CA GLY A 8 1.22 -6.23 0.14
C GLY A 8 0.78 -7.67 0.42
N SER A 9 0.04 -8.33 -0.49
CA SER A 9 -0.42 -9.71 -0.30
C SER A 9 -0.29 -10.57 -1.55
N THR A 10 0.13 -11.83 -1.39
CA THR A 10 0.35 -12.76 -2.52
C THR A 10 -0.47 -14.04 -2.43
N ARG A 11 -1.30 -14.21 -1.37
CA ARG A 11 -2.12 -15.42 -1.19
C ARG A 11 -3.12 -15.61 -2.31
N ASP A 12 -3.36 -16.87 -2.70
CA ASP A 12 -4.49 -17.22 -3.55
C ASP A 12 -5.82 -16.90 -2.86
N GLY A 13 -6.78 -16.36 -3.62
CA GLY A 13 -8.07 -15.92 -3.08
C GLY A 13 -7.99 -14.71 -2.14
N ARG A 14 -6.90 -13.93 -2.18
CA ARG A 14 -6.77 -12.68 -1.43
C ARG A 14 -7.85 -11.67 -1.85
N LYS A 15 -8.52 -11.05 -0.90
CA LYS A 15 -9.49 -9.97 -1.15
C LYS A 15 -8.88 -8.57 -1.02
N THR A 16 -7.66 -8.47 -0.52
CA THR A 16 -6.93 -7.20 -0.40
C THR A 16 -6.76 -6.50 -1.77
N ILE A 17 -6.63 -7.28 -2.85
CA ILE A 17 -6.56 -6.73 -4.21
C ILE A 17 -7.81 -5.91 -4.56
N HIS A 18 -9.01 -6.36 -4.19
CA HIS A 18 -10.26 -5.66 -4.48
C HIS A 18 -10.36 -4.30 -3.78
N ALA A 19 -9.77 -4.17 -2.58
CA ALA A 19 -9.66 -2.88 -1.93
C ALA A 19 -8.72 -1.93 -2.69
N GLY A 20 -7.67 -2.47 -3.32
CA GLY A 20 -6.75 -1.72 -4.17
C GLY A 20 -7.39 -1.27 -5.48
N GLU A 21 -8.01 -2.19 -6.20
CA GLU A 21 -8.71 -1.91 -7.48
C GLU A 21 -9.85 -0.90 -7.30
N PHE A 22 -10.60 -1.01 -6.18
CA PHE A 22 -11.66 -0.06 -5.86
C PHE A 22 -11.09 1.33 -5.54
N LEU A 23 -10.00 1.41 -4.76
CA LEU A 23 -9.34 2.69 -4.47
C LEU A 23 -8.74 3.31 -5.73
N GLU A 24 -8.12 2.51 -6.61
CA GLU A 24 -7.59 2.95 -7.90
C GLU A 24 -8.68 3.65 -8.73
N SER A 25 -9.81 2.97 -8.94
CA SER A 25 -10.96 3.54 -9.67
C SER A 25 -11.45 4.85 -9.04
N LYS A 26 -11.50 4.97 -7.70
CA LYS A 26 -11.95 6.19 -7.03
C LYS A 26 -10.94 7.34 -7.10
N LEU A 27 -9.66 7.04 -7.10
CA LEU A 27 -8.61 8.04 -7.35
C LEU A 27 -8.65 8.56 -8.78
N GLU A 28 -8.89 7.69 -9.78
CA GLU A 28 -9.09 8.10 -11.18
C GLU A 28 -10.34 9.00 -11.33
N GLU A 29 -11.47 8.63 -10.71
CA GLU A 29 -12.69 9.44 -10.69
C GLU A 29 -12.45 10.82 -10.06
N ALA A 30 -11.55 10.91 -9.07
CA ALA A 30 -11.13 12.17 -8.45
C ALA A 30 -10.11 12.97 -9.28
N GLY A 31 -9.67 12.45 -10.44
CA GLY A 31 -8.75 13.14 -11.35
C GLY A 31 -7.26 12.96 -11.02
N HIS A 32 -6.91 11.89 -10.32
CA HIS A 32 -5.53 11.52 -10.03
C HIS A 32 -5.02 10.43 -10.98
N ASN A 33 -3.72 10.12 -10.90
CA ASN A 33 -3.04 9.06 -11.65
C ASN A 33 -2.57 7.96 -10.69
N PRO A 34 -3.41 7.01 -10.30
CA PRO A 34 -2.99 5.85 -9.51
C PRO A 34 -2.32 4.79 -10.38
N GLU A 35 -1.34 4.09 -9.82
CA GLU A 35 -0.73 2.90 -10.42
C GLU A 35 -0.63 1.78 -9.37
N ILE A 36 -1.18 0.60 -9.67
CA ILE A 36 -1.05 -0.58 -8.81
C ILE A 36 0.27 -1.28 -9.06
N PHE A 37 1.06 -1.46 -7.99
CA PHE A 37 2.20 -2.36 -7.92
C PHE A 37 1.81 -3.58 -7.07
N ASP A 38 1.50 -4.68 -7.74
CA ASP A 38 1.03 -5.90 -7.09
C ASP A 38 2.19 -6.87 -6.86
N LEU A 39 2.55 -7.12 -5.60
CA LEU A 39 3.63 -8.04 -5.23
C LEU A 39 3.35 -9.52 -5.60
N LYS A 40 2.13 -9.88 -5.98
CA LYS A 40 1.83 -11.20 -6.53
C LYS A 40 2.24 -11.32 -7.99
N GLU A 41 2.02 -10.28 -8.77
CA GLU A 41 2.36 -10.24 -10.19
C GLU A 41 3.82 -9.85 -10.43
N LYS A 42 4.35 -8.99 -9.58
CA LYS A 42 5.73 -8.50 -9.62
C LYS A 42 6.51 -9.08 -8.43
N GLU A 43 6.83 -10.37 -8.52
CA GLU A 43 7.58 -11.06 -7.47
C GLU A 43 8.95 -10.40 -7.24
N ILE A 44 9.23 -10.05 -5.99
CA ILE A 44 10.52 -9.57 -5.53
C ILE A 44 11.17 -10.70 -4.72
N PRO A 45 12.31 -11.29 -5.16
CA PRO A 45 12.98 -12.34 -4.42
C PRO A 45 13.41 -11.87 -3.03
N PHE A 46 13.76 -12.79 -2.14
CA PHE A 46 14.31 -12.40 -0.84
C PHE A 46 15.54 -11.51 -0.99
N LEU A 47 15.64 -10.52 -0.12
CA LEU A 47 16.69 -9.52 -0.13
C LEU A 47 18.09 -10.16 -0.15
N ASN A 48 18.82 -9.92 -1.24
CA ASN A 48 20.23 -10.23 -1.37
C ASN A 48 21.03 -8.95 -1.66
N ASN A 49 20.53 -8.15 -2.63
CA ASN A 49 21.14 -6.89 -3.04
C ASN A 49 20.09 -5.78 -3.00
N ARG A 50 20.46 -4.64 -2.47
CA ARG A 50 19.60 -3.45 -2.34
C ARG A 50 19.71 -2.54 -3.56
N THR A 51 18.68 -1.74 -3.82
CA THR A 51 18.69 -0.77 -4.94
C THR A 51 19.74 0.33 -4.78
N TYR A 52 20.14 0.64 -3.56
CA TYR A 52 20.98 1.77 -3.19
C TYR A 52 22.40 1.38 -2.72
N ALA A 53 22.77 0.10 -2.72
CA ALA A 53 24.06 -0.36 -2.24
C ALA A 53 24.91 -0.94 -3.38
N ASP A 54 26.24 -0.73 -3.31
CA ASP A 54 27.24 -1.33 -4.23
C ASP A 54 27.49 -2.82 -3.90
N GLU A 55 26.41 -3.58 -3.72
CA GLU A 55 26.43 -5.01 -3.34
C GLU A 55 26.23 -5.95 -4.54
N GLY A 56 25.99 -5.37 -5.72
CA GLY A 56 25.61 -6.06 -6.95
C GLY A 56 24.29 -5.54 -7.50
N GLU A 57 23.80 -6.14 -8.59
CA GLU A 57 22.57 -5.71 -9.24
C GLU A 57 21.35 -6.16 -8.42
N ALA A 58 20.47 -5.20 -8.06
CA ALA A 58 19.21 -5.50 -7.39
C ALA A 58 18.25 -6.24 -8.35
N PRO A 59 17.30 -7.05 -7.84
CA PRO A 59 16.30 -7.71 -8.67
C PRO A 59 15.49 -6.70 -9.51
N GLU A 60 15.16 -7.07 -10.75
CA GLU A 60 14.46 -6.21 -11.72
C GLU A 60 13.19 -5.57 -11.14
N ASN A 61 12.33 -6.36 -10.47
CA ASN A 61 11.12 -5.82 -9.87
C ASN A 61 11.37 -4.95 -8.62
N ALA A 62 12.52 -5.09 -7.95
CA ALA A 62 12.92 -4.15 -6.90
C ALA A 62 13.38 -2.81 -7.48
N GLN A 63 14.13 -2.84 -8.60
CA GLN A 63 14.50 -1.64 -9.34
C GLN A 63 13.27 -0.91 -9.87
N LEU A 64 12.32 -1.65 -10.46
CA LEU A 64 11.06 -1.08 -10.94
C LEU A 64 10.25 -0.44 -9.78
N LEU A 65 10.20 -1.09 -8.61
CA LEU A 65 9.55 -0.49 -7.44
C LEU A 65 10.25 0.80 -7.00
N SER A 66 11.58 0.82 -6.99
CA SER A 66 12.39 2.01 -6.69
C SER A 66 12.05 3.18 -7.63
N GLU A 67 12.03 2.94 -8.94
CA GLU A 67 11.65 3.94 -9.94
C GLU A 67 10.25 4.49 -9.67
N LYS A 68 9.27 3.61 -9.42
CA LYS A 68 7.88 4.01 -9.14
C LYS A 68 7.74 4.80 -7.84
N VAL A 69 8.47 4.43 -6.79
CA VAL A 69 8.48 5.20 -5.53
C VAL A 69 9.04 6.60 -5.75
N LEU A 70 10.10 6.75 -6.55
CA LEU A 70 10.69 8.07 -6.84
C LEU A 70 9.75 8.97 -7.64
N GLU A 71 8.99 8.41 -8.58
CA GLU A 71 8.08 9.14 -9.48
C GLU A 71 6.76 9.56 -8.81
N THR A 72 6.36 8.94 -7.70
CA THR A 72 5.03 9.16 -7.09
C THR A 72 5.03 10.29 -6.05
N ASP A 73 3.92 11.02 -5.96
CA ASP A 73 3.67 12.02 -4.91
C ASP A 73 3.36 11.38 -3.55
N CYS A 74 2.74 10.20 -3.55
CA CYS A 74 2.39 9.48 -2.33
C CYS A 74 2.33 7.98 -2.57
N MET A 75 2.87 7.21 -1.62
CA MET A 75 2.78 5.75 -1.61
C MET A 75 1.63 5.29 -0.71
N ILE A 76 0.67 4.55 -1.27
CA ILE A 76 -0.43 3.96 -0.51
C ILE A 76 -0.18 2.46 -0.36
N ILE A 77 0.09 2.00 0.87
CA ILE A 77 0.29 0.58 1.16
C ILE A 77 -1.05 -0.08 1.47
N ILE A 78 -1.42 -1.09 0.68
CA ILE A 78 -2.66 -1.85 0.81
C ILE A 78 -2.33 -3.28 1.23
N THR A 79 -2.62 -3.64 2.49
CA THR A 79 -2.11 -4.87 3.08
C THR A 79 -3.07 -5.55 4.05
N PRO A 80 -3.09 -6.88 4.12
CA PRO A 80 -3.75 -7.60 5.19
C PRO A 80 -2.88 -7.63 6.45
N GLU A 81 -3.51 -7.99 7.58
CA GLU A 81 -2.81 -8.35 8.80
C GLU A 81 -2.57 -9.87 8.85
N TYR A 82 -1.31 -10.30 8.98
CA TYR A 82 -0.93 -11.69 9.22
C TYR A 82 -0.23 -11.82 10.57
N ASN A 83 -0.80 -12.64 11.48
CA ASN A 83 -0.20 -12.91 12.78
C ASN A 83 0.22 -11.63 13.53
N HIS A 84 -0.68 -10.66 13.62
CA HIS A 84 -0.48 -9.40 14.35
C HIS A 84 0.53 -8.43 13.70
N SER A 85 0.91 -8.63 12.44
CA SER A 85 1.88 -7.80 11.71
C SER A 85 1.53 -7.73 10.22
N ILE A 86 2.42 -7.13 9.44
CA ILE A 86 2.36 -7.11 7.98
C ILE A 86 2.85 -8.44 7.39
N PRO A 87 2.45 -8.79 6.15
CA PRO A 87 3.00 -9.94 5.44
C PRO A 87 4.51 -9.83 5.21
N GLY A 88 5.21 -10.98 5.30
CA GLY A 88 6.65 -11.03 5.07
C GLY A 88 7.06 -10.57 3.66
N VAL A 89 6.22 -10.83 2.66
CA VAL A 89 6.45 -10.36 1.28
C VAL A 89 6.45 -8.83 1.18
N LEU A 90 5.58 -8.15 1.91
CA LEU A 90 5.56 -6.69 1.97
C LEU A 90 6.82 -6.14 2.66
N LYS A 91 7.18 -6.72 3.81
CA LYS A 91 8.40 -6.32 4.50
C LYS A 91 9.64 -6.53 3.64
N ASN A 92 9.72 -7.67 2.92
CA ASN A 92 10.80 -7.94 1.99
C ASN A 92 10.88 -6.89 0.88
N ALA A 93 9.75 -6.50 0.28
CA ALA A 93 9.73 -5.47 -0.76
C ALA A 93 10.23 -4.11 -0.23
N ILE A 94 9.77 -3.71 0.97
CA ILE A 94 10.21 -2.46 1.61
C ILE A 94 11.72 -2.47 1.87
N ASP A 95 12.29 -3.60 2.28
CA ASP A 95 13.70 -3.71 2.67
C ASP A 95 14.70 -3.61 1.50
N HIS A 96 14.24 -3.76 0.27
CA HIS A 96 15.09 -3.57 -0.91
C HIS A 96 15.44 -2.10 -1.19
N LEU A 97 14.63 -1.15 -0.70
CA LEU A 97 14.75 0.27 -0.89
C LEU A 97 15.06 0.95 0.46
N TYR A 98 15.61 2.16 0.43
CA TYR A 98 15.77 2.98 1.62
C TYR A 98 15.74 4.49 1.31
N PRO A 99 16.68 5.06 0.51
CA PRO A 99 16.72 6.50 0.26
C PRO A 99 15.51 7.00 -0.57
N GLU A 100 14.85 6.10 -1.31
CA GLU A 100 13.68 6.42 -2.11
C GLU A 100 12.47 6.82 -1.26
N TYR A 101 12.47 6.45 0.02
CA TYR A 101 11.39 6.76 0.97
C TYR A 101 11.58 8.09 1.70
N ASP A 102 12.76 8.70 1.59
CA ASP A 102 13.09 9.92 2.33
C ASP A 102 12.12 11.04 1.95
N ASP A 103 11.52 11.67 2.97
CA ASP A 103 10.49 12.71 2.83
C ASP A 103 9.21 12.29 2.05
N LYS A 104 9.03 10.99 1.75
CA LYS A 104 7.87 10.49 1.00
C LYS A 104 6.61 10.48 1.86
N PRO A 105 5.48 11.06 1.39
CA PRO A 105 4.16 10.86 2.00
C PRO A 105 3.68 9.42 1.85
N PHE A 106 3.20 8.82 2.94
CA PHE A 106 2.58 7.51 2.97
C PHE A 106 1.13 7.59 3.43
N ALA A 107 0.29 6.69 2.89
CA ALA A 107 -1.05 6.42 3.38
C ALA A 107 -1.30 4.90 3.40
N PHE A 108 -2.36 4.45 4.08
CA PHE A 108 -2.52 3.03 4.34
C PHE A 108 -3.97 2.58 4.14
N VAL A 109 -4.14 1.41 3.53
CA VAL A 109 -5.38 0.64 3.55
C VAL A 109 -5.06 -0.73 4.16
N THR A 110 -5.61 -1.01 5.33
CA THR A 110 -5.37 -2.30 5.99
C THR A 110 -6.64 -3.14 5.99
N THR A 111 -6.50 -4.44 5.76
CA THR A 111 -7.63 -5.33 5.61
C THR A 111 -7.57 -6.50 6.58
N SER A 112 -8.72 -6.99 7.02
CA SER A 112 -8.81 -8.24 7.77
C SER A 112 -10.11 -9.00 7.49
N GLY A 113 -10.07 -10.31 7.70
CA GLY A 113 -11.27 -11.15 7.71
C GLY A 113 -12.11 -11.00 8.97
N GLY A 114 -11.61 -10.32 10.00
CA GLY A 114 -12.31 -10.05 11.27
C GLY A 114 -12.59 -8.56 11.49
N GLY A 115 -13.10 -8.22 12.67
CA GLY A 115 -13.62 -6.89 13.00
C GLY A 115 -12.60 -5.78 13.23
N PHE A 116 -11.29 -6.06 13.20
CA PHE A 116 -10.27 -5.06 13.54
C PHE A 116 -9.65 -4.32 12.34
N GLY A 117 -9.94 -4.72 11.11
CA GLY A 117 -9.46 -4.03 9.91
C GLY A 117 -7.94 -3.96 9.73
N GLY A 118 -7.17 -4.84 10.38
CA GLY A 118 -5.71 -4.87 10.24
C GLY A 118 -4.94 -3.80 11.02
N VAL A 119 -5.54 -3.20 12.05
CA VAL A 119 -4.93 -2.06 12.80
C VAL A 119 -3.62 -2.40 13.50
N ARG A 120 -3.34 -3.66 13.81
CA ARG A 120 -2.06 -4.05 14.43
C ARG A 120 -0.93 -4.08 13.41
N GLY A 121 -1.21 -4.57 12.20
CA GLY A 121 -0.30 -4.45 11.06
C GLY A 121 -0.02 -3.00 10.70
N LEU A 122 -1.04 -2.13 10.78
CA LEU A 122 -0.91 -0.68 10.59
C LEU A 122 0.09 -0.05 11.56
N GLN A 123 0.04 -0.43 12.83
CA GLN A 123 0.98 0.11 13.83
C GLN A 123 2.43 -0.21 13.47
N HIS A 124 2.71 -1.44 13.04
CA HIS A 124 4.05 -1.81 12.60
C HIS A 124 4.47 -1.04 11.33
N LEU A 125 3.54 -0.76 10.40
CA LEU A 125 3.82 0.05 9.22
C LEU A 125 4.19 1.49 9.60
N HIS A 126 3.51 2.10 10.56
CA HIS A 126 3.86 3.44 11.03
C HIS A 126 5.29 3.49 11.55
N ASP A 127 5.69 2.53 12.39
CA ASP A 127 7.05 2.46 12.94
C ASP A 127 8.09 2.26 11.82
N ILE A 128 7.81 1.39 10.84
CA ILE A 128 8.69 1.15 9.69
C ILE A 128 8.83 2.43 8.85
N VAL A 129 7.71 3.07 8.50
CA VAL A 129 7.72 4.27 7.64
C VAL A 129 8.47 5.42 8.29
N LEU A 130 8.31 5.63 9.60
CA LEU A 130 9.08 6.64 10.34
C LEU A 130 10.58 6.33 10.33
N GLU A 131 10.98 5.07 10.49
CA GLU A 131 12.39 4.65 10.50
C GLU A 131 13.06 4.85 9.14
N ILE A 132 12.33 4.64 8.03
CA ILE A 132 12.87 4.81 6.68
C ILE A 132 12.75 6.24 6.13
N GLY A 133 12.44 7.23 6.98
CA GLY A 133 12.40 8.66 6.62
C GLY A 133 11.10 9.14 5.96
N GLY A 134 10.08 8.30 5.83
CA GLY A 134 8.80 8.67 5.25
C GLY A 134 7.85 9.33 6.25
N TYR A 135 6.80 9.96 5.76
CA TYR A 135 5.74 10.59 6.57
C TYR A 135 4.48 9.72 6.60
N PRO A 136 4.20 8.97 7.68
CA PRO A 136 2.98 8.19 7.79
C PRO A 136 1.76 9.13 7.92
N GLY A 137 0.73 8.83 7.13
CA GLY A 137 -0.46 9.66 6.98
C GLY A 137 -1.77 8.91 7.23
N PRO A 138 -2.83 9.26 6.51
CA PRO A 138 -4.16 8.71 6.71
C PRO A 138 -4.21 7.18 6.55
N ASN A 139 -5.14 6.57 7.28
CA ASN A 139 -5.40 5.14 7.18
C ASN A 139 -6.89 4.84 6.96
N LEU A 140 -7.18 3.75 6.25
CA LEU A 140 -8.50 3.19 6.01
C LEU A 140 -8.51 1.70 6.42
N PRO A 141 -8.92 1.38 7.66
CA PRO A 141 -9.10 -0.01 8.07
C PRO A 141 -10.36 -0.61 7.43
N VAL A 142 -10.23 -1.78 6.78
CA VAL A 142 -11.32 -2.54 6.18
C VAL A 142 -11.53 -3.83 6.96
N SER A 143 -12.50 -3.79 7.88
CA SER A 143 -12.92 -4.95 8.68
C SER A 143 -13.82 -5.86 7.87
N ASN A 144 -13.81 -7.17 8.17
CA ASN A 144 -14.69 -8.16 7.54
C ASN A 144 -14.75 -8.01 6.01
N ILE A 145 -13.57 -7.95 5.38
CA ILE A 145 -13.44 -7.60 3.95
C ILE A 145 -14.34 -8.44 3.02
N SER A 146 -14.72 -9.65 3.43
CA SER A 146 -15.66 -10.51 2.70
C SER A 146 -17.09 -9.99 2.70
N ASP A 147 -17.44 -9.10 3.62
CA ASP A 147 -18.74 -8.43 3.65
C ASP A 147 -18.74 -7.15 2.81
N VAL A 148 -17.55 -6.56 2.64
CA VAL A 148 -17.34 -5.35 1.83
C VAL A 148 -17.28 -5.67 0.34
N PHE A 149 -16.55 -6.72 -0.06
CA PHE A 149 -16.39 -7.12 -1.46
C PHE A 149 -16.88 -8.55 -1.71
N SER A 150 -17.46 -8.78 -2.90
CA SER A 150 -17.78 -10.11 -3.41
C SER A 150 -16.49 -10.89 -3.78
N GLU A 151 -16.62 -12.17 -4.17
CA GLU A 151 -15.50 -12.95 -4.69
C GLU A 151 -14.92 -12.37 -5.99
N ASN A 152 -15.73 -11.63 -6.75
CA ASN A 152 -15.35 -11.02 -8.03
C ASN A 152 -14.93 -9.54 -7.87
N GLY A 153 -14.81 -9.03 -6.62
CA GLY A 153 -14.40 -7.65 -6.35
C GLY A 153 -15.51 -6.60 -6.41
N GLU A 154 -16.78 -7.00 -6.61
CA GLU A 154 -17.90 -6.06 -6.60
C GLU A 154 -18.14 -5.55 -5.16
N LEU A 155 -18.33 -4.24 -5.03
CA LEU A 155 -18.67 -3.61 -3.75
C LEU A 155 -20.07 -4.05 -3.29
N LYS A 156 -20.19 -4.53 -2.05
CA LYS A 156 -21.43 -4.92 -1.39
C LYS A 156 -21.86 -3.95 -0.30
N ASP A 157 -20.91 -3.23 0.28
CA ASP A 157 -21.09 -2.27 1.37
C ASP A 157 -21.03 -0.84 0.82
N GLU A 158 -22.19 -0.21 0.62
CA GLU A 158 -22.29 1.15 0.10
C GLU A 158 -21.69 2.19 1.06
N ASP A 159 -21.71 1.97 2.36
CA ASP A 159 -21.07 2.86 3.34
C ASP A 159 -19.54 2.90 3.13
N HIS A 160 -18.96 1.84 2.56
CA HIS A 160 -17.54 1.81 2.23
C HIS A 160 -17.16 2.81 1.14
N HIS A 161 -18.05 3.10 0.19
CA HIS A 161 -17.85 4.10 -0.85
C HIS A 161 -17.56 5.49 -0.24
N GLU A 162 -18.44 5.97 0.65
CA GLU A 162 -18.24 7.26 1.34
C GLU A 162 -17.00 7.27 2.23
N ARG A 163 -16.62 6.12 2.80
CA ARG A 163 -15.39 6.01 3.61
C ARG A 163 -14.15 6.17 2.74
N VAL A 164 -14.15 5.63 1.53
CA VAL A 164 -13.06 5.78 0.57
C VAL A 164 -12.95 7.22 0.08
N GLU A 165 -14.07 7.89 -0.25
CA GLU A 165 -14.06 9.31 -0.64
C GLU A 165 -13.46 10.19 0.45
N ARG A 166 -13.92 10.06 1.70
CA ARG A 166 -13.34 10.77 2.84
C ARG A 166 -11.88 10.44 3.11
N TYR A 167 -11.46 9.22 2.79
CA TYR A 167 -10.06 8.83 2.89
C TYR A 167 -9.21 9.54 1.83
N ILE A 168 -9.64 9.58 0.58
CA ILE A 168 -8.96 10.30 -0.52
C ILE A 168 -8.75 11.77 -0.16
N GLU A 169 -9.81 12.48 0.29
CA GLU A 169 -9.68 13.87 0.75
C GLU A 169 -8.62 14.07 1.84
N LYS A 170 -8.48 13.10 2.75
CA LYS A 170 -7.45 13.18 3.79
C LYS A 170 -6.06 12.94 3.23
N VAL A 171 -5.92 12.03 2.26
CA VAL A 171 -4.64 11.75 1.60
C VAL A 171 -4.19 12.97 0.80
N GLU A 172 -5.07 13.59 0.02
CA GLU A 172 -4.81 14.84 -0.70
C GLU A 172 -4.25 15.92 0.25
N LYS A 173 -4.97 16.19 1.34
CA LYS A 173 -4.54 17.17 2.37
C LYS A 173 -3.23 16.81 3.05
N HIS A 174 -2.91 15.52 3.16
CA HIS A 174 -1.65 15.06 3.73
C HIS A 174 -0.50 15.36 2.78
N VAL A 175 -0.64 15.05 1.50
CA VAL A 175 0.37 15.34 0.46
C VAL A 175 0.57 16.86 0.33
N GLU A 176 -0.50 17.65 0.21
CA GLU A 176 -0.43 19.11 0.08
C GLU A 176 0.30 19.81 1.24
N LYS A 177 0.27 19.24 2.45
CA LYS A 177 0.98 19.81 3.62
C LYS A 177 2.47 19.51 3.64
N LEU A 178 2.91 18.50 2.87
CA LEU A 178 4.29 18.04 2.83
C LEU A 178 5.02 18.50 1.56
N SER A 179 4.28 18.98 0.56
CA SER A 179 4.79 19.61 -0.68
C SER A 179 5.11 21.09 -0.43
#